data_bc54c748324bfa851ece2e7fa1aeaf84
#
_entry.id   bc54c748324bfa851ece2e7fa1aeaf84
#
_cell.length_a   1.000
_cell.length_b   1.000
_cell.length_c   1.000
_cell.angle_alpha   90.00
_cell.angle_beta   90.00
_cell.angle_gamma   90.00
#
_symmetry.space_group_name_H-M   'P 1'
#
loop_
_entity.id
_entity.type
_entity.pdbx_description
1 polymer ?
#
loop_
_entity_poly.entity_id
_entity_poly.type
_entity_poly.pdbx_seq_one_letter_code
_entity_poly.pdbx_strand_id
1 'polypeptide(L)'
;MGDTTVRWSDQADDVIRGDLTVAAAYVTPAGGVVVAGVAPCGLGDRDRGTLGFTTSLGLGKKLERIVRDPHVALAYHARDHGFSTSPAYVLAQGIASVDLEPSPARLQEFGPQVVRYLGELKQGPVWDRLLREYYAERVFVDVDVARVVTWPDLGASGEPDVAGAGGPAPAPPQDPPKGGTRPRVDVARLVGQLSAQPHRLLAWRGADGFPVVVPVAVAGHDTSGFRVVAPPGLLPAGGRRAGFLAHSYRPQLVGLATRMLTGWLDVADDGAAVYAPHTSKGFMAPPRKNLLLVSNGLMAKFGYWRSSRSGAAERLRALAAER
;
A
#
# COMPACT_ATOMS: atom_id res chain seq x y z
N MET A 1 4.00 -3.53 -31.05
CA MET A 1 2.92 -3.33 -30.08
C MET A 1 2.95 -1.84 -29.72
N GLY A 2 1.92 -1.09 -30.15
CA GLY A 2 1.87 0.35 -29.83
C GLY A 2 1.77 0.53 -28.32
N ASP A 3 2.64 1.35 -27.79
CA ASP A 3 2.68 1.78 -26.39
C ASP A 3 1.45 2.65 -26.13
N THR A 4 0.33 2.02 -25.76
CA THR A 4 -0.91 2.74 -25.50
C THR A 4 -0.89 3.15 -24.04
N THR A 5 -0.39 4.35 -23.78
CA THR A 5 -0.41 4.99 -22.45
C THR A 5 -1.82 4.99 -21.88
N VAL A 6 -2.01 4.43 -20.70
CA VAL A 6 -3.32 4.39 -20.01
C VAL A 6 -3.63 5.79 -19.46
N ARG A 7 -4.74 6.35 -19.91
CA ARG A 7 -5.28 7.62 -19.41
C ARG A 7 -6.57 7.35 -18.64
N TRP A 8 -6.60 7.76 -17.40
CA TRP A 8 -7.78 7.62 -16.52
C TRP A 8 -8.66 8.88 -16.53
N SER A 9 -9.86 8.79 -15.98
CA SER A 9 -10.83 9.86 -15.93
C SER A 9 -10.37 11.04 -15.04
N ASP A 10 -11.01 12.21 -15.21
CA ASP A 10 -10.74 13.38 -14.35
C ASP A 10 -11.08 13.10 -12.89
N GLN A 11 -12.13 12.31 -12.64
CA GLN A 11 -12.51 11.89 -11.30
C GLN A 11 -11.41 11.05 -10.64
N ALA A 12 -10.84 10.10 -11.37
CA ALA A 12 -9.73 9.29 -10.86
C ALA A 12 -8.47 10.15 -10.63
N ASP A 13 -8.19 11.12 -11.51
CA ASP A 13 -7.05 12.03 -11.36
C ASP A 13 -7.18 12.93 -10.13
N ASP A 14 -8.37 13.48 -9.87
CA ASP A 14 -8.66 14.24 -8.65
C ASP A 14 -8.37 13.43 -7.39
N VAL A 15 -8.80 12.17 -7.36
CA VAL A 15 -8.55 11.23 -6.26
C VAL A 15 -7.05 10.93 -6.11
N ILE A 16 -6.39 10.57 -7.19
CA ILE A 16 -4.97 10.20 -7.21
C ILE A 16 -4.10 11.36 -6.73
N ARG A 17 -4.41 12.58 -7.18
CA ARG A 17 -3.69 13.80 -6.78
C ARG A 17 -4.15 14.36 -5.45
N GLY A 18 -5.29 13.92 -4.93
CA GLY A 18 -5.88 14.49 -3.72
C GLY A 18 -5.63 13.67 -2.45
N ASP A 19 -5.47 12.37 -2.53
CA ASP A 19 -5.39 11.52 -1.35
C ASP A 19 -4.08 11.68 -0.58
N LEU A 20 -4.20 11.80 0.75
CA LEU A 20 -3.06 11.90 1.66
C LEU A 20 -2.33 10.57 1.79
N THR A 21 -3.04 9.45 1.64
CA THR A 21 -2.50 8.09 1.78
C THR A 21 -3.07 7.18 0.72
N VAL A 22 -2.26 6.25 0.27
CA VAL A 22 -2.64 5.18 -0.63
C VAL A 22 -2.19 3.84 -0.05
N ALA A 23 -2.97 2.79 -0.28
CA ALA A 23 -2.57 1.44 0.07
C ALA A 23 -1.78 0.82 -1.08
N ALA A 24 -0.47 0.65 -0.90
CA ALA A 24 0.39 -0.02 -1.86
C ALA A 24 0.40 -1.53 -1.57
N ALA A 25 -0.03 -2.31 -2.54
CA ALA A 25 -0.06 -3.76 -2.49
C ALA A 25 1.01 -4.37 -3.42
N TYR A 26 1.73 -5.37 -2.94
CA TYR A 26 2.79 -6.04 -3.67
C TYR A 26 2.84 -7.54 -3.34
N VAL A 27 3.30 -8.32 -4.30
CA VAL A 27 3.30 -9.80 -4.23
C VAL A 27 4.42 -10.31 -3.31
N THR A 28 4.16 -11.42 -2.66
CA THR A 28 5.14 -12.15 -1.84
C THR A 28 5.67 -13.37 -2.57
N PRO A 29 6.88 -13.88 -2.25
CA PRO A 29 7.40 -15.10 -2.86
C PRO A 29 6.50 -16.32 -2.70
N ALA A 30 5.60 -16.32 -1.72
CA ALA A 30 4.63 -17.40 -1.51
C ALA A 30 3.33 -17.22 -2.32
N GLY A 31 3.26 -16.26 -3.24
CA GLY A 31 2.07 -15.98 -4.05
C GLY A 31 0.92 -15.29 -3.31
N GLY A 32 1.16 -14.78 -2.11
CA GLY A 32 0.24 -13.90 -1.40
C GLY A 32 0.55 -12.43 -1.64
N VAL A 33 -0.19 -11.54 -0.97
CA VAL A 33 -0.04 -10.08 -1.08
C VAL A 33 0.22 -9.47 0.29
N VAL A 34 1.05 -8.43 0.34
CA VAL A 34 1.16 -7.53 1.48
C VAL A 34 0.61 -6.17 1.07
N VAL A 35 -0.18 -5.57 1.94
CA VAL A 35 -0.72 -4.22 1.76
C VAL A 35 -0.12 -3.31 2.83
N ALA A 36 0.38 -2.16 2.43
CA ALA A 36 0.97 -1.16 3.32
C ALA A 36 0.50 0.24 2.96
N GLY A 37 0.15 1.04 3.96
CA GLY A 37 -0.13 2.46 3.74
C GLY A 37 1.16 3.21 3.39
N VAL A 38 1.10 4.06 2.36
CA VAL A 38 2.18 4.95 1.94
C VAL A 38 1.61 6.33 1.60
N ALA A 39 2.45 7.35 1.59
CA ALA A 39 2.08 8.69 1.15
C ALA A 39 2.45 8.84 -0.34
N PRO A 40 1.48 8.99 -1.25
CA PRO A 40 1.76 9.20 -2.67
C PRO A 40 2.28 10.60 -2.95
N CYS A 41 1.93 11.58 -2.12
CA CYS A 41 2.27 12.99 -2.27
C CYS A 41 1.99 13.52 -3.68
N GLY A 42 0.90 13.08 -4.32
CA GLY A 42 0.51 13.50 -5.66
C GLY A 42 1.46 13.06 -6.79
N LEU A 43 2.35 12.10 -6.53
CA LEU A 43 3.21 11.53 -7.56
C LEU A 43 2.35 10.80 -8.60
N GLY A 44 2.26 11.38 -9.78
CA GLY A 44 1.53 10.83 -10.91
C GLY A 44 1.57 11.77 -12.10
N ASP A 45 1.64 11.18 -13.28
CA ASP A 45 1.56 11.87 -14.57
C ASP A 45 0.57 11.11 -15.46
N ARG A 46 -0.64 11.66 -15.61
CA ARG A 46 -1.71 11.08 -16.40
C ARG A 46 -1.35 11.00 -17.89
N ASP A 47 -0.59 11.96 -18.38
CA ASP A 47 -0.22 12.02 -19.80
C ASP A 47 0.83 10.95 -20.12
N ARG A 48 1.65 10.60 -19.15
CA ARG A 48 2.63 9.51 -19.26
C ARG A 48 2.08 8.16 -18.78
N GLY A 49 0.90 8.13 -18.16
CA GLY A 49 0.33 6.91 -17.59
C GLY A 49 1.14 6.37 -16.41
N THR A 50 1.75 7.25 -15.62
CA THR A 50 2.61 6.85 -14.50
C THR A 50 2.05 7.34 -13.16
N LEU A 51 2.26 6.53 -12.12
CA LEU A 51 1.97 6.85 -10.73
C LEU A 51 3.20 6.56 -9.88
N GLY A 52 3.17 6.99 -8.61
CA GLY A 52 4.29 6.67 -7.75
C GLY A 52 4.03 6.89 -6.27
N PHE A 53 5.00 6.46 -5.49
CA PHE A 53 5.09 6.77 -4.07
C PHE A 53 6.54 6.75 -3.61
N THR A 54 6.81 7.32 -2.46
CA THR A 54 8.15 7.25 -1.87
C THR A 54 8.19 6.34 -0.65
N THR A 55 9.38 5.80 -0.40
CA THR A 55 9.65 4.95 0.76
C THR A 55 11.11 5.16 1.23
N SER A 56 11.59 4.36 2.16
CA SER A 56 12.96 4.42 2.68
C SER A 56 13.68 3.12 2.44
N LEU A 57 14.99 3.18 2.21
CA LEU A 57 15.89 2.02 2.17
C LEU A 57 15.80 1.16 3.45
N GLY A 58 15.43 1.74 4.58
CA GLY A 58 15.16 1.02 5.81
C GLY A 58 14.04 -0.03 5.72
N LEU A 59 13.20 0.03 4.68
CA LEU A 59 12.14 -0.94 4.39
C LEU A 59 12.54 -1.96 3.32
N GLY A 60 13.78 -2.42 3.33
CA GLY A 60 14.41 -3.27 2.32
C GLY A 60 13.59 -4.50 1.87
N LYS A 61 12.88 -5.18 2.80
CA LYS A 61 12.02 -6.32 2.42
C LYS A 61 10.86 -5.95 1.49
N LYS A 62 10.29 -4.74 1.62
CA LYS A 62 9.25 -4.24 0.71
C LYS A 62 9.86 -4.02 -0.68
N LEU A 63 10.96 -3.30 -0.74
CA LEU A 63 11.68 -3.01 -1.98
C LEU A 63 12.16 -4.28 -2.69
N GLU A 64 12.76 -5.22 -1.96
CA GLU A 64 13.19 -6.51 -2.50
C GLU A 64 12.03 -7.29 -3.15
N ARG A 65 10.85 -7.27 -2.53
CA ARG A 65 9.66 -7.93 -3.10
C ARG A 65 9.19 -7.25 -4.37
N ILE A 66 9.13 -5.91 -4.39
CA ILE A 66 8.72 -5.14 -5.56
C ILE A 66 9.73 -5.34 -6.70
N VAL A 67 11.04 -5.35 -6.42
CA VAL A 67 12.05 -5.63 -7.44
C VAL A 67 11.92 -7.05 -7.98
N ARG A 68 11.62 -8.06 -7.16
CA ARG A 68 11.47 -9.46 -7.62
C ARG A 68 10.19 -9.71 -8.40
N ASP A 69 9.09 -9.13 -7.97
CA ASP A 69 7.79 -9.20 -8.67
C ASP A 69 7.23 -7.77 -8.74
N PRO A 70 7.35 -7.11 -9.92
CA PRO A 70 7.02 -5.70 -10.06
C PRO A 70 5.52 -5.43 -10.18
N HIS A 71 4.67 -6.46 -10.17
CA HIS A 71 3.22 -6.27 -10.18
C HIS A 71 2.79 -5.64 -8.86
N VAL A 72 2.28 -4.41 -8.94
CA VAL A 72 1.80 -3.66 -7.79
C VAL A 72 0.39 -3.13 -8.02
N ALA A 73 -0.27 -2.79 -6.92
CA ALA A 73 -1.50 -2.03 -6.96
C ALA A 73 -1.46 -0.88 -5.95
N LEU A 74 -2.03 0.24 -6.35
CA LEU A 74 -2.23 1.42 -5.52
C LEU A 74 -3.73 1.63 -5.34
N ALA A 75 -4.22 1.50 -4.10
CA ALA A 75 -5.63 1.66 -3.78
C ALA A 75 -5.86 2.97 -3.03
N TYR A 76 -6.55 3.91 -3.67
CA TYR A 76 -6.93 5.20 -3.13
C TYR A 76 -8.32 5.06 -2.50
N HIS A 77 -8.38 4.98 -1.19
CA HIS A 77 -9.53 4.48 -0.44
C HIS A 77 -9.94 5.34 0.75
N ALA A 78 -9.22 6.41 1.02
CA ALA A 78 -9.45 7.25 2.19
C ALA A 78 -9.31 8.72 1.82
N ARG A 79 -10.40 9.49 2.08
CA ARG A 79 -10.48 10.93 1.78
C ARG A 79 -10.10 11.81 2.95
N ASP A 80 -9.88 11.21 4.12
CA ASP A 80 -9.59 11.96 5.34
C ASP A 80 -8.33 12.80 5.16
N HIS A 81 -8.47 14.09 5.43
CA HIS A 81 -7.36 15.03 5.45
C HIS A 81 -6.61 15.20 4.12
N GLY A 82 -7.14 14.65 3.02
CA GLY A 82 -6.66 14.88 1.66
C GLY A 82 -7.25 16.16 1.04
N PHE A 83 -7.08 16.31 -0.26
CA PHE A 83 -7.56 17.45 -1.04
C PHE A 83 -8.74 17.07 -1.95
N SER A 84 -8.90 15.79 -2.29
CA SER A 84 -10.05 15.30 -3.04
C SER A 84 -11.28 15.17 -2.14
N THR A 85 -12.43 15.55 -2.67
CA THR A 85 -13.74 15.35 -2.05
C THR A 85 -14.57 14.30 -2.79
N SER A 86 -14.03 13.71 -3.85
CA SER A 86 -14.71 12.67 -4.62
C SER A 86 -14.96 11.43 -3.76
N PRO A 87 -16.15 10.84 -3.76
CA PRO A 87 -16.44 9.59 -3.03
C PRO A 87 -15.87 8.35 -3.72
N ALA A 88 -15.27 8.48 -4.89
CA ALA A 88 -14.81 7.35 -5.68
C ALA A 88 -13.70 6.55 -4.98
N TYR A 89 -13.77 5.23 -5.07
CA TYR A 89 -12.65 4.33 -4.80
C TYR A 89 -11.87 4.11 -6.09
N VAL A 90 -10.54 4.26 -6.05
CA VAL A 90 -9.68 4.08 -7.22
C VAL A 90 -8.65 3.01 -6.96
N LEU A 91 -8.58 2.02 -7.84
CA LEU A 91 -7.55 0.97 -7.84
C LEU A 91 -6.72 1.10 -9.12
N ALA A 92 -5.47 1.52 -8.98
CA ALA A 92 -4.51 1.51 -10.08
C ALA A 92 -3.60 0.30 -9.96
N GLN A 93 -3.37 -0.41 -11.07
CA GLN A 93 -2.50 -1.57 -11.15
C GLN A 93 -1.46 -1.34 -12.24
N GLY A 94 -0.22 -1.75 -11.99
CA GLY A 94 0.85 -1.50 -12.94
C GLY A 94 2.16 -2.18 -12.56
N ILE A 95 3.16 -1.94 -13.40
CA ILE A 95 4.51 -2.48 -13.25
C ILE A 95 5.38 -1.45 -12.55
N ALA A 96 5.95 -1.83 -11.42
CA ALA A 96 6.78 -0.95 -10.62
C ALA A 96 8.25 -1.00 -11.03
N SER A 97 8.89 0.16 -11.06
CA SER A 97 10.33 0.33 -11.06
C SER A 97 10.78 1.04 -9.78
N VAL A 98 12.01 0.77 -9.33
CA VAL A 98 12.53 1.27 -8.05
C VAL A 98 13.77 2.09 -8.30
N ASP A 99 13.67 3.39 -8.05
CA ASP A 99 14.80 4.33 -8.08
C ASP A 99 15.39 4.42 -6.67
N LEU A 100 16.50 3.73 -6.47
CA LEU A 100 17.21 3.64 -5.19
C LEU A 100 18.13 4.83 -4.93
N GLU A 101 18.50 5.57 -5.98
CA GLU A 101 19.45 6.69 -5.94
C GLU A 101 18.90 7.87 -6.75
N PRO A 102 17.78 8.48 -6.29
CA PRO A 102 17.14 9.56 -7.03
C PRO A 102 18.09 10.75 -7.19
N SER A 103 18.04 11.37 -8.37
CA SER A 103 18.86 12.54 -8.64
C SER A 103 18.50 13.70 -7.70
N PRO A 104 19.46 14.61 -7.41
CA PRO A 104 19.19 15.81 -6.63
C PRO A 104 18.06 16.67 -7.23
N ALA A 105 17.97 16.76 -8.56
CA ALA A 105 16.90 17.47 -9.26
C ALA A 105 15.52 16.85 -8.92
N ARG A 106 15.40 15.53 -9.00
CA ARG A 106 14.15 14.82 -8.65
C ARG A 106 13.73 15.05 -7.20
N LEU A 107 14.67 15.01 -6.28
CA LEU A 107 14.40 15.32 -4.87
C LEU A 107 13.94 16.76 -4.67
N GLN A 108 14.53 17.70 -5.40
CA GLN A 108 14.16 19.11 -5.35
C GLN A 108 12.76 19.36 -5.93
N GLU A 109 12.41 18.74 -7.05
CA GLU A 109 11.07 18.81 -7.65
C GLU A 109 10.00 18.19 -6.73
N PHE A 110 10.35 17.16 -5.99
CA PHE A 110 9.43 16.51 -5.05
C PHE A 110 9.20 17.31 -3.76
N GLY A 111 10.13 18.16 -3.36
CA GLY A 111 10.07 18.93 -2.12
C GLY A 111 8.77 19.69 -1.89
N PRO A 112 8.28 20.51 -2.86
CA PRO A 112 7.02 21.23 -2.76
C PRO A 112 5.81 20.31 -2.53
N GLN A 113 5.80 19.13 -3.16
CA GLN A 113 4.73 18.15 -2.97
C GLN A 113 4.74 17.60 -1.52
N VAL A 114 5.91 17.30 -0.98
CA VAL A 114 6.03 16.87 0.43
C VAL A 114 5.46 17.95 1.36
N VAL A 115 5.81 19.21 1.13
CA VAL A 115 5.29 20.33 1.94
C VAL A 115 3.77 20.43 1.84
N ARG A 116 3.22 20.32 0.65
CA ARG A 116 1.77 20.38 0.41
C ARG A 116 1.01 19.33 1.23
N TYR A 117 1.47 18.07 1.23
CA TYR A 117 0.75 16.96 1.86
C TYR A 117 1.13 16.75 3.33
N LEU A 118 2.41 16.87 3.65
CA LEU A 118 2.94 16.55 4.98
C LEU A 118 3.28 17.80 5.80
N GLY A 119 3.08 19.00 5.22
CA GLY A 119 3.34 20.29 5.84
C GLY A 119 4.81 20.64 5.89
N GLU A 120 5.08 21.87 6.31
CA GLU A 120 6.43 22.46 6.31
C GLU A 120 7.49 21.56 6.96
N LEU A 121 8.64 21.55 6.32
CA LEU A 121 9.83 20.85 6.80
C LEU A 121 10.49 21.69 7.89
N LYS A 122 10.84 21.07 8.99
CA LYS A 122 11.61 21.71 10.05
C LYS A 122 13.04 21.97 9.56
N GLN A 123 13.52 23.20 9.77
CA GLN A 123 14.86 23.65 9.39
C GLN A 123 15.66 24.02 10.64
N GLY A 124 16.98 24.09 10.48
CA GLY A 124 17.94 24.48 11.51
C GLY A 124 18.89 23.34 11.90
N PRO A 125 20.06 23.67 12.52
CA PRO A 125 21.16 22.73 12.68
C PRO A 125 20.80 21.42 13.34
N VAL A 126 19.88 21.44 14.31
CA VAL A 126 19.41 20.24 15.02
C VAL A 126 18.55 19.37 14.12
N TRP A 127 17.59 19.97 13.40
CA TRP A 127 16.67 19.26 12.54
C TRP A 127 17.37 18.74 11.30
N ASP A 128 18.26 19.52 10.69
CA ASP A 128 19.04 19.14 9.52
C ASP A 128 19.92 17.92 9.81
N ARG A 129 20.55 17.89 11.00
CA ARG A 129 21.32 16.72 11.44
C ARG A 129 20.43 15.51 11.75
N LEU A 130 19.24 15.71 12.33
CA LEU A 130 18.34 14.64 12.73
C LEU A 130 17.65 14.00 11.50
N LEU A 131 17.25 14.82 10.54
CA LEU A 131 16.42 14.40 9.40
C LEU A 131 17.24 14.17 8.13
N ARG A 132 18.58 14.32 8.17
CA ARG A 132 19.46 14.14 7.01
C ARG A 132 19.18 12.82 6.28
N GLU A 133 19.28 11.71 7.00
CA GLU A 133 19.08 10.37 6.43
C GLU A 133 17.63 10.14 6.03
N TYR A 134 16.67 10.76 6.71
CA TYR A 134 15.25 10.69 6.35
C TYR A 134 14.97 11.33 4.99
N TYR A 135 15.67 12.41 4.64
CA TYR A 135 15.51 13.07 3.34
C TYR A 135 16.42 12.51 2.26
N ALA A 136 17.68 12.16 2.61
CA ALA A 136 18.66 11.68 1.65
C ALA A 136 18.44 10.21 1.22
N GLU A 137 17.89 9.38 2.10
CA GLU A 137 17.68 7.94 1.86
C GLU A 137 16.27 7.65 1.29
N ARG A 138 15.73 8.59 0.54
CA ARG A 138 14.41 8.43 -0.08
C ARG A 138 14.53 7.60 -1.35
N VAL A 139 13.65 6.61 -1.46
CA VAL A 139 13.52 5.75 -2.62
C VAL A 139 12.21 6.07 -3.30
N PHE A 140 12.23 6.23 -4.62
CA PHE A 140 11.01 6.36 -5.42
C PHE A 140 10.62 5.00 -5.98
N VAL A 141 9.34 4.73 -5.95
CA VAL A 141 8.73 3.61 -6.65
C VAL A 141 7.80 4.21 -7.69
N ASP A 142 8.18 4.10 -8.95
CA ASP A 142 7.38 4.52 -10.08
C ASP A 142 6.58 3.33 -10.58
N VAL A 143 5.38 3.58 -11.07
CA VAL A 143 4.45 2.56 -11.52
C VAL A 143 3.95 2.93 -12.90
N ASP A 144 4.35 2.16 -13.92
CA ASP A 144 3.77 2.23 -15.25
C ASP A 144 2.39 1.57 -15.21
N VAL A 145 1.35 2.38 -15.37
CA VAL A 145 -0.04 1.97 -15.16
C VAL A 145 -0.51 1.06 -16.29
N ALA A 146 -0.94 -0.15 -15.94
CA ALA A 146 -1.57 -1.08 -16.86
C ALA A 146 -3.10 -0.88 -16.93
N ARG A 147 -3.71 -0.46 -15.81
CA ARG A 147 -5.13 -0.12 -15.73
C ARG A 147 -5.46 0.69 -14.48
N VAL A 148 -6.55 1.45 -14.57
CA VAL A 148 -7.19 2.13 -13.45
C VAL A 148 -8.66 1.71 -13.42
N VAL A 149 -9.12 1.28 -12.25
CA VAL A 149 -10.51 0.90 -12.00
C VAL A 149 -11.08 1.88 -10.99
N THR A 150 -12.19 2.53 -11.34
CA THR A 150 -12.81 3.59 -10.53
C THR A 150 -14.23 3.20 -10.20
N TRP A 151 -14.53 2.98 -8.92
CA TRP A 151 -15.90 2.79 -8.43
C TRP A 151 -16.49 4.11 -7.95
N PRO A 152 -17.82 4.28 -8.04
CA PRO A 152 -18.45 5.55 -7.68
C PRO A 152 -18.40 5.89 -6.19
N ASP A 153 -18.15 4.92 -5.32
CA ASP A 153 -18.08 5.12 -3.87
C ASP A 153 -16.88 4.43 -3.22
N LEU A 154 -16.51 4.88 -2.02
CA LEU A 154 -15.37 4.34 -1.23
C LEU A 154 -15.55 2.87 -0.80
N GLY A 155 -16.77 2.35 -0.85
CA GLY A 155 -17.06 0.95 -0.58
C GLY A 155 -16.78 0.05 -1.77
N ALA A 156 -16.41 0.60 -2.94
CA ALA A 156 -16.30 -0.09 -4.22
C ALA A 156 -17.61 -0.76 -4.66
N SER A 157 -18.74 -0.10 -4.41
CA SER A 157 -20.07 -0.54 -4.84
C SER A 157 -20.39 0.02 -6.22
N GLY A 158 -21.32 -0.65 -6.93
CA GLY A 158 -21.73 -0.25 -8.27
C GLY A 158 -20.79 -0.70 -9.38
N GLU A 159 -21.12 -0.28 -10.60
CA GLU A 159 -20.34 -0.62 -11.80
C GLU A 159 -19.12 0.29 -11.90
N PRO A 160 -17.92 -0.28 -12.04
CA PRO A 160 -16.70 0.52 -12.14
C PRO A 160 -16.48 1.02 -13.57
N ASP A 161 -15.90 2.21 -13.68
CA ASP A 161 -15.22 2.68 -14.89
C ASP A 161 -13.81 2.08 -14.96
N VAL A 162 -13.41 1.60 -16.15
CA VAL A 162 -12.13 0.91 -16.35
C VAL A 162 -11.36 1.57 -17.49
N ALA A 163 -10.21 2.13 -17.16
CA ALA A 163 -9.22 2.61 -18.12
C ALA A 163 -8.07 1.60 -18.27
N GLY A 164 -7.70 1.26 -19.49
CA GLY A 164 -6.63 0.29 -19.79
C GLY A 164 -7.12 -1.13 -20.09
N ALA A 165 -6.31 -2.13 -19.81
CA ALA A 165 -6.54 -3.51 -20.22
C ALA A 165 -7.50 -4.28 -19.29
N GLY A 166 -8.81 -4.06 -19.44
CA GLY A 166 -9.85 -4.83 -18.74
C GLY A 166 -9.88 -4.65 -17.22
N GLY A 167 -10.89 -5.19 -16.56
CA GLY A 167 -11.00 -5.22 -15.09
C GLY A 167 -10.03 -6.21 -14.43
N PRO A 168 -9.95 -6.20 -13.08
CA PRO A 168 -9.14 -7.17 -12.34
C PRO A 168 -9.52 -8.61 -12.67
N ALA A 169 -8.53 -9.41 -13.03
CA ALA A 169 -8.77 -10.81 -13.41
C ALA A 169 -9.20 -11.65 -12.19
N PRO A 170 -10.26 -12.47 -12.29
CA PRO A 170 -10.67 -13.36 -11.21
C PRO A 170 -9.53 -14.28 -10.77
N ALA A 171 -9.26 -14.29 -9.47
CA ALA A 171 -8.19 -15.12 -8.92
C ALA A 171 -8.66 -16.56 -8.73
N PRO A 172 -7.94 -17.58 -9.25
CA PRO A 172 -8.24 -18.96 -8.94
C PRO A 172 -8.00 -19.26 -7.45
N PRO A 173 -8.65 -20.30 -6.88
CA PRO A 173 -8.29 -20.82 -5.59
C PRO A 173 -6.82 -21.25 -5.54
N GLN A 174 -6.21 -21.17 -4.37
CA GLN A 174 -4.83 -21.59 -4.14
C GLN A 174 -4.79 -22.80 -3.20
N ASP A 175 -3.75 -23.61 -3.30
CA ASP A 175 -3.49 -24.66 -2.33
C ASP A 175 -3.25 -24.09 -0.93
N PRO A 176 -3.80 -24.73 0.12
CA PRO A 176 -3.54 -24.37 1.50
C PRO A 176 -2.04 -24.34 1.80
N PRO A 177 -1.57 -23.41 2.65
CA PRO A 177 -0.17 -23.38 3.06
C PRO A 177 0.17 -24.62 3.91
N LYS A 178 1.42 -25.11 3.85
CA LYS A 178 1.91 -26.29 4.58
C LYS A 178 1.57 -26.27 6.08
N GLY A 179 1.50 -25.09 6.69
CA GLY A 179 1.12 -24.94 8.11
C GLY A 179 -0.39 -24.82 8.37
N GLY A 180 -1.24 -25.13 7.38
CA GLY A 180 -2.69 -25.05 7.48
C GLY A 180 -3.24 -23.62 7.33
N THR A 181 -4.56 -23.52 7.33
CA THR A 181 -5.31 -22.27 7.06
C THR A 181 -5.78 -21.55 8.33
N ARG A 182 -5.67 -22.18 9.50
CA ARG A 182 -6.14 -21.61 10.78
C ARG A 182 -5.35 -20.35 11.19
N PRO A 183 -5.95 -19.45 11.98
CA PRO A 183 -5.24 -18.31 12.56
C PRO A 183 -4.00 -18.73 13.36
N ARG A 184 -2.94 -17.92 13.29
CA ARG A 184 -1.69 -18.11 14.04
C ARG A 184 -1.41 -16.94 14.99
N VAL A 185 -2.40 -16.06 15.16
CA VAL A 185 -2.38 -14.92 16.08
C VAL A 185 -3.69 -14.91 16.87
N ASP A 186 -3.69 -14.25 18.02
CA ASP A 186 -4.89 -14.04 18.82
C ASP A 186 -5.89 -13.15 18.06
N VAL A 187 -6.95 -13.76 17.55
CA VAL A 187 -7.97 -13.11 16.71
C VAL A 187 -8.78 -12.10 17.51
N ALA A 188 -9.20 -12.43 18.74
CA ALA A 188 -10.02 -11.56 19.55
C ALA A 188 -9.29 -10.25 19.90
N ARG A 189 -8.04 -10.39 20.36
CA ARG A 189 -7.16 -9.24 20.62
C ARG A 189 -6.93 -8.41 19.36
N LEU A 190 -6.71 -9.07 18.21
CA LEU A 190 -6.48 -8.40 16.93
C LEU A 190 -7.72 -7.60 16.52
N VAL A 191 -8.91 -8.19 16.54
CA VAL A 191 -10.16 -7.51 16.16
C VAL A 191 -10.41 -6.29 17.05
N GLY A 192 -10.16 -6.40 18.35
CA GLY A 192 -10.21 -5.25 19.26
C GLY A 192 -9.26 -4.11 18.84
N GLN A 193 -8.09 -4.43 18.26
CA GLN A 193 -7.18 -3.40 17.71
C GLN A 193 -7.66 -2.83 16.37
N LEU A 194 -8.30 -3.65 15.53
CA LEU A 194 -8.83 -3.23 14.23
C LEU A 194 -10.05 -2.31 14.38
N SER A 195 -10.81 -2.40 15.47
CA SER A 195 -12.02 -1.59 15.68
C SER A 195 -11.73 -0.09 15.70
N ALA A 196 -10.55 0.31 16.17
CA ALA A 196 -10.11 1.72 16.19
C ALA A 196 -9.59 2.23 14.83
N GLN A 197 -9.55 1.38 13.80
CA GLN A 197 -8.99 1.70 12.48
C GLN A 197 -10.09 1.62 11.42
N PRO A 198 -10.63 2.77 10.95
CA PRO A 198 -11.79 2.80 10.07
C PRO A 198 -11.48 2.28 8.66
N HIS A 199 -10.27 2.54 8.15
CA HIS A 199 -9.89 2.15 6.80
C HIS A 199 -9.37 0.72 6.80
N ARG A 200 -10.13 -0.18 6.17
CA ARG A 200 -9.80 -1.60 6.12
C ARG A 200 -9.84 -2.11 4.69
N LEU A 201 -8.76 -2.74 4.29
CA LEU A 201 -8.57 -3.27 2.95
C LEU A 201 -8.13 -4.73 3.00
N LEU A 202 -8.64 -5.50 2.07
CA LEU A 202 -8.24 -6.88 1.83
C LEU A 202 -7.60 -6.96 0.43
N ALA A 203 -6.55 -7.77 0.28
CA ALA A 203 -5.88 -7.92 -1.00
C ALA A 203 -5.41 -9.33 -1.26
N TRP A 204 -5.44 -9.73 -2.53
CA TRP A 204 -4.94 -11.00 -3.03
C TRP A 204 -4.31 -10.82 -4.41
N ARG A 205 -3.64 -11.84 -4.91
CA ARG A 205 -3.08 -11.85 -6.27
C ARG A 205 -4.15 -12.28 -7.27
N GLY A 206 -4.41 -11.47 -8.29
CA GLY A 206 -5.25 -11.80 -9.44
C GLY A 206 -4.62 -12.87 -10.35
N ALA A 207 -5.40 -13.43 -11.25
CA ALA A 207 -4.93 -14.43 -12.22
C ALA A 207 -3.86 -13.88 -13.17
N ASP A 208 -3.91 -12.60 -13.45
CA ASP A 208 -2.95 -11.85 -14.28
C ASP A 208 -1.67 -11.41 -13.53
N GLY A 209 -1.56 -11.79 -12.26
CA GLY A 209 -0.40 -11.48 -11.43
C GLY A 209 -0.50 -10.19 -10.63
N PHE A 210 -1.37 -9.25 -11.00
CA PHE A 210 -1.53 -8.01 -10.27
C PHE A 210 -2.24 -8.23 -8.92
N PRO A 211 -1.83 -7.50 -7.85
CA PRO A 211 -2.63 -7.44 -6.64
C PRO A 211 -3.99 -6.80 -6.89
N VAL A 212 -5.04 -7.40 -6.38
CA VAL A 212 -6.39 -6.80 -6.28
C VAL A 212 -6.58 -6.36 -4.84
N VAL A 213 -7.05 -5.13 -4.64
CA VAL A 213 -7.27 -4.56 -3.30
C VAL A 213 -8.72 -4.08 -3.25
N VAL A 214 -9.44 -4.43 -2.19
CA VAL A 214 -10.83 -4.02 -2.01
C VAL A 214 -11.09 -3.54 -0.59
N PRO A 215 -11.95 -2.54 -0.40
CA PRO A 215 -12.42 -2.14 0.91
C PRO A 215 -13.29 -3.23 1.52
N VAL A 216 -13.14 -3.44 2.84
CA VAL A 216 -13.91 -4.46 3.56
C VAL A 216 -14.32 -3.98 4.97
N ALA A 217 -15.45 -4.49 5.45
CA ALA A 217 -15.82 -4.42 6.85
C ALA A 217 -15.48 -5.71 7.59
N VAL A 218 -15.30 -5.61 8.92
CA VAL A 218 -15.16 -6.76 9.82
C VAL A 218 -16.47 -6.92 10.59
N ALA A 219 -17.18 -8.02 10.34
CA ALA A 219 -18.53 -8.27 10.87
C ALA A 219 -18.57 -9.16 12.12
N GLY A 220 -17.43 -9.62 12.62
CA GLY A 220 -17.32 -10.48 13.79
C GLY A 220 -16.13 -11.42 13.69
N HIS A 221 -15.93 -12.24 14.70
CA HIS A 221 -14.81 -13.21 14.75
C HIS A 221 -15.15 -14.45 15.59
N ASP A 222 -14.42 -15.50 15.30
CA ASP A 222 -14.42 -16.75 16.07
C ASP A 222 -13.02 -17.42 16.02
N THR A 223 -12.93 -18.70 16.35
CA THR A 223 -11.67 -19.46 16.34
C THR A 223 -11.11 -19.73 14.94
N SER A 224 -11.92 -19.57 13.88
CA SER A 224 -11.49 -19.73 12.48
C SER A 224 -10.89 -18.46 11.88
N GLY A 225 -11.17 -17.30 12.50
CA GLY A 225 -10.71 -16.00 12.02
C GLY A 225 -11.73 -14.91 12.25
N PHE A 226 -11.70 -13.89 11.40
CA PHE A 226 -12.75 -12.87 11.41
C PHE A 226 -13.48 -12.81 10.07
N ARG A 227 -14.78 -12.56 10.16
CA ARG A 227 -15.64 -12.44 8.99
C ARG A 227 -15.41 -11.09 8.32
N VAL A 228 -15.17 -11.12 7.02
CA VAL A 228 -15.04 -9.93 6.18
C VAL A 228 -16.26 -9.80 5.29
N VAL A 229 -16.68 -8.56 5.10
CA VAL A 229 -17.80 -8.20 4.21
C VAL A 229 -17.29 -7.21 3.20
N ALA A 230 -17.56 -7.47 1.94
CA ALA A 230 -17.33 -6.58 0.80
C ALA A 230 -18.60 -6.50 -0.05
N PRO A 231 -18.71 -5.54 -0.98
CA PRO A 231 -19.78 -5.53 -1.96
C PRO A 231 -19.87 -6.86 -2.73
N PRO A 232 -21.09 -7.28 -3.12
CA PRO A 232 -21.30 -8.53 -3.86
C PRO A 232 -20.43 -8.62 -5.11
N GLY A 233 -19.86 -9.80 -5.38
CA GLY A 233 -19.05 -10.08 -6.56
C GLY A 233 -17.59 -9.62 -6.48
N LEU A 234 -17.17 -8.87 -5.47
CA LEU A 234 -15.77 -8.44 -5.34
C LEU A 234 -14.85 -9.53 -4.80
N LEU A 235 -15.34 -10.41 -3.92
CA LEU A 235 -14.53 -11.48 -3.36
C LEU A 235 -14.70 -12.76 -4.20
N PRO A 236 -13.63 -13.25 -4.84
CA PRO A 236 -13.72 -14.49 -5.63
C PRO A 236 -13.81 -15.71 -4.72
N ALA A 237 -14.69 -16.67 -5.04
CA ALA A 237 -14.89 -17.90 -4.28
C ALA A 237 -13.61 -18.73 -4.14
N GLY A 238 -13.54 -19.53 -3.07
CA GLY A 238 -12.43 -20.41 -2.73
C GLY A 238 -11.35 -19.81 -1.86
N GLY A 239 -10.40 -20.64 -1.46
CA GLY A 239 -9.34 -20.28 -0.53
C GLY A 239 -8.11 -19.69 -1.22
N ARG A 240 -7.47 -18.69 -0.59
CA ARG A 240 -6.23 -18.05 -1.10
C ARG A 240 -5.44 -17.31 -0.03
N ARG A 241 -4.15 -17.08 -0.30
CA ARG A 241 -3.30 -16.21 0.51
C ARG A 241 -3.70 -14.76 0.29
N ALA A 242 -3.96 -14.04 1.37
CA ALA A 242 -4.37 -12.65 1.31
C ALA A 242 -3.62 -11.78 2.32
N GLY A 243 -3.49 -10.50 1.97
CA GLY A 243 -3.04 -9.43 2.85
C GLY A 243 -4.24 -8.64 3.37
N PHE A 244 -4.10 -8.07 4.55
CA PHE A 244 -5.09 -7.19 5.12
C PHE A 244 -4.39 -5.97 5.71
N LEU A 245 -4.93 -4.79 5.45
CA LEU A 245 -4.50 -3.53 6.03
C LEU A 245 -5.66 -2.90 6.81
N ALA A 246 -5.40 -2.51 8.05
CA ALA A 246 -6.24 -1.55 8.73
C ALA A 246 -5.39 -0.36 9.14
N HIS A 247 -5.94 0.85 9.02
CA HIS A 247 -5.22 2.04 9.43
C HIS A 247 -6.15 3.21 9.78
N SER A 248 -5.56 4.17 10.51
CA SER A 248 -6.12 5.47 10.80
C SER A 248 -5.00 6.50 10.85
N TYR A 249 -5.30 7.76 10.61
CA TYR A 249 -4.33 8.85 10.64
C TYR A 249 -5.03 10.19 10.88
N ARG A 250 -4.23 11.19 11.18
CA ARG A 250 -4.65 12.60 11.32
C ARG A 250 -4.00 13.43 10.22
N PRO A 251 -4.32 14.72 10.09
CA PRO A 251 -3.65 15.58 9.12
C PRO A 251 -2.15 15.40 9.13
N GLN A 252 -1.52 15.45 7.94
CA GLN A 252 -0.08 15.27 7.74
C GLN A 252 0.46 13.90 8.23
N LEU A 253 -0.38 12.87 8.26
CA LEU A 253 -0.08 11.51 8.75
C LEU A 253 0.38 11.46 10.23
N VAL A 254 0.09 12.49 11.01
CA VAL A 254 0.35 12.49 12.46
C VAL A 254 -0.51 11.42 13.12
N GLY A 255 0.06 10.66 14.06
CA GLY A 255 -0.63 9.60 14.76
C GLY A 255 -1.07 8.43 13.84
N LEU A 256 -0.41 8.26 12.69
CA LEU A 256 -0.67 7.11 11.79
C LEU A 256 -0.57 5.81 12.58
N ALA A 257 -1.67 5.09 12.65
CA ALA A 257 -1.72 3.75 13.21
C ALA A 257 -2.05 2.75 12.09
N THR A 258 -1.24 1.71 11.95
CA THR A 258 -1.43 0.68 10.93
C THR A 258 -1.37 -0.72 11.53
N ARG A 259 -2.16 -1.63 10.98
CA ARG A 259 -2.07 -3.07 11.16
C ARG A 259 -2.01 -3.74 9.81
N MET A 260 -0.89 -4.38 9.51
CA MET A 260 -0.67 -5.16 8.29
C MET A 260 -0.68 -6.62 8.66
N LEU A 261 -1.56 -7.38 8.02
CA LEU A 261 -1.70 -8.82 8.26
C LEU A 261 -1.38 -9.56 6.97
N THR A 262 -0.88 -10.78 7.10
CA THR A 262 -0.91 -11.79 6.05
C THR A 262 -1.59 -13.03 6.58
N GLY A 263 -2.37 -13.72 5.74
CA GLY A 263 -3.15 -14.84 6.19
C GLY A 263 -3.81 -15.60 5.04
N TRP A 264 -4.85 -16.29 5.40
CA TRP A 264 -5.69 -17.05 4.48
C TRP A 264 -7.09 -16.44 4.43
N LEU A 265 -7.56 -16.18 3.23
CA LEU A 265 -8.94 -15.81 2.93
C LEU A 265 -9.63 -17.06 2.40
N ASP A 266 -10.77 -17.39 2.97
CA ASP A 266 -11.68 -18.42 2.47
C ASP A 266 -13.02 -17.79 2.16
N VAL A 267 -13.50 -17.97 0.93
CA VAL A 267 -14.77 -17.43 0.46
C VAL A 267 -15.62 -18.58 -0.02
N ALA A 268 -16.73 -18.81 0.66
CA ALA A 268 -17.69 -19.83 0.29
C ALA A 268 -18.51 -19.42 -0.95
N ASP A 269 -19.19 -20.39 -1.57
CA ASP A 269 -19.97 -20.16 -2.79
C ASP A 269 -21.15 -19.20 -2.56
N ASP A 270 -21.66 -19.09 -1.33
CA ASP A 270 -22.68 -18.13 -0.92
C ASP A 270 -22.12 -16.73 -0.64
N GLY A 271 -20.82 -16.52 -0.80
CA GLY A 271 -20.14 -15.24 -0.59
C GLY A 271 -19.70 -15.01 0.87
N ALA A 272 -19.97 -15.93 1.80
CA ALA A 272 -19.47 -15.83 3.17
C ALA A 272 -17.93 -15.91 3.19
N ALA A 273 -17.29 -14.91 3.78
CA ALA A 273 -15.83 -14.79 3.74
C ALA A 273 -15.22 -14.76 5.15
N VAL A 274 -14.23 -15.60 5.38
CA VAL A 274 -13.46 -15.66 6.62
C VAL A 274 -11.99 -15.41 6.32
N TYR A 275 -11.39 -14.49 7.08
CA TYR A 275 -9.96 -14.22 7.01
C TYR A 275 -9.26 -14.75 8.26
N ALA A 276 -8.35 -15.69 8.08
CA ALA A 276 -7.54 -16.30 9.12
C ALA A 276 -6.14 -15.65 9.14
N PRO A 277 -5.83 -14.74 10.08
CA PRO A 277 -4.55 -14.04 10.11
C PRO A 277 -3.42 -14.96 10.59
N HIS A 278 -2.34 -15.05 9.80
CA HIS A 278 -1.13 -15.81 10.14
C HIS A 278 -0.04 -14.93 10.75
N THR A 279 0.04 -13.69 10.34
CA THR A 279 0.99 -12.71 10.89
C THR A 279 0.29 -11.38 11.13
N SER A 280 0.79 -10.65 12.12
CA SER A 280 0.34 -9.28 12.40
C SER A 280 1.55 -8.41 12.65
N LYS A 281 1.63 -7.27 11.94
CA LYS A 281 2.60 -6.22 12.17
C LYS A 281 1.87 -4.91 12.36
N GLY A 282 2.16 -4.21 13.44
CA GLY A 282 1.62 -2.90 13.71
C GLY A 282 2.69 -1.83 13.71
N PHE A 283 2.28 -0.63 13.37
CA PHE A 283 3.05 0.58 13.55
C PHE A 283 2.13 1.67 14.11
N MET A 284 2.66 2.47 15.00
CA MET A 284 1.96 3.64 15.54
C MET A 284 2.93 4.83 15.56
N ALA A 285 2.61 5.84 14.78
CA ALA A 285 3.35 7.09 14.77
C ALA A 285 2.97 7.95 15.98
N PRO A 286 3.91 8.75 16.52
CA PRO A 286 3.60 9.69 17.59
C PRO A 286 2.46 10.65 17.23
N PRO A 287 1.60 11.01 18.21
CA PRO A 287 0.42 11.86 17.97
C PRO A 287 0.75 13.37 17.88
N ARG A 288 2.02 13.75 17.98
CA ARG A 288 2.51 15.14 17.87
C ARG A 288 3.55 15.23 16.74
N LYS A 289 3.42 16.24 15.86
CA LYS A 289 4.28 16.41 14.68
C LYS A 289 5.78 16.41 15.02
N ASN A 290 6.20 17.14 16.03
CA ASN A 290 7.62 17.19 16.42
C ASN A 290 8.15 15.82 16.86
N LEU A 291 7.37 15.06 17.63
CA LEU A 291 7.73 13.70 18.02
C LEU A 291 7.74 12.73 16.82
N LEU A 292 6.82 12.91 15.87
CA LEU A 292 6.81 12.15 14.64
C LEU A 292 8.10 12.38 13.82
N LEU A 293 8.52 13.63 13.66
CA LEU A 293 9.75 13.96 12.95
C LEU A 293 10.99 13.38 13.65
N VAL A 294 11.06 13.47 14.98
CA VAL A 294 12.14 12.83 15.76
C VAL A 294 12.13 11.32 15.55
N SER A 295 10.96 10.69 15.66
CA SER A 295 10.81 9.24 15.42
C SER A 295 11.23 8.83 14.00
N ASN A 296 10.82 9.60 12.99
CA ASN A 296 11.19 9.35 11.60
C ASN A 296 12.71 9.47 11.37
N GLY A 297 13.33 10.51 11.92
CA GLY A 297 14.79 10.69 11.85
C GLY A 297 15.55 9.52 12.50
N LEU A 298 15.13 9.11 13.71
CA LEU A 298 15.74 7.97 14.39
C LEU A 298 15.53 6.65 13.66
N MET A 299 14.32 6.40 13.14
CA MET A 299 14.02 5.20 12.35
C MET A 299 14.84 5.16 11.05
N ALA A 300 15.00 6.29 10.37
CA ALA A 300 15.82 6.38 9.16
C ALA A 300 17.29 6.05 9.48
N LYS A 301 17.86 6.67 10.53
CA LYS A 301 19.25 6.38 10.98
C LYS A 301 19.44 4.92 11.34
N PHE A 302 18.53 4.35 12.12
CA PHE A 302 18.60 2.94 12.52
C PHE A 302 18.41 2.00 11.32
N GLY A 303 17.47 2.31 10.45
CA GLY A 303 17.21 1.56 9.22
C GLY A 303 18.42 1.56 8.29
N TYR A 304 19.02 2.72 8.07
CA TYR A 304 20.26 2.86 7.29
C TYR A 304 21.42 2.07 7.89
N TRP A 305 21.70 2.26 9.19
CA TRP A 305 22.75 1.53 9.88
C TRP A 305 22.58 0.00 9.80
N ARG A 306 21.33 -0.48 9.98
CA ARG A 306 21.01 -1.91 9.86
C ARG A 306 21.19 -2.42 8.42
N SER A 307 20.75 -1.66 7.44
CA SER A 307 20.82 -2.00 6.02
C SER A 307 22.29 -2.07 5.56
N SER A 308 23.12 -1.09 5.97
CA SER A 308 24.55 -1.06 5.67
C SER A 308 25.29 -2.26 6.28
N ARG A 309 25.02 -2.57 7.57
CA ARG A 309 25.66 -3.73 8.23
C ARG A 309 25.24 -5.10 7.70
N SER A 310 24.00 -5.22 7.21
CA SER A 310 23.50 -6.50 6.70
C SER A 310 23.81 -6.73 5.21
N GLY A 311 24.42 -5.78 4.52
CA GLY A 311 24.59 -5.79 3.06
C GLY A 311 23.25 -5.79 2.29
N ALA A 312 22.15 -5.44 2.96
CA ALA A 312 20.82 -5.50 2.33
C ALA A 312 20.67 -4.44 1.25
N ALA A 313 21.26 -3.25 1.43
CA ALA A 313 21.23 -2.19 0.41
C ALA A 313 22.03 -2.60 -0.84
N GLU A 314 23.19 -3.23 -0.67
CA GLU A 314 24.03 -3.72 -1.79
C GLU A 314 23.32 -4.84 -2.56
N ARG A 315 22.73 -5.81 -1.85
CA ARG A 315 21.94 -6.86 -2.50
C ARG A 315 20.73 -6.31 -3.26
N LEU A 316 20.08 -5.28 -2.73
CA LEU A 316 18.95 -4.65 -3.39
C LEU A 316 19.40 -3.90 -4.65
N ARG A 317 20.54 -3.18 -4.60
CA ARG A 317 21.13 -2.53 -5.78
C ARG A 317 21.52 -3.54 -6.84
N ALA A 318 22.17 -4.64 -6.46
CA ALA A 318 22.51 -5.72 -7.37
C ALA A 318 21.26 -6.30 -8.07
N LEU A 319 20.21 -6.62 -7.29
CA LEU A 319 18.93 -7.09 -7.84
C LEU A 319 18.26 -6.09 -8.77
N ALA A 320 18.35 -4.79 -8.48
CA ALA A 320 17.78 -3.76 -9.34
C ALA A 320 18.60 -3.54 -10.64
N ALA A 321 19.91 -3.77 -10.61
CA ALA A 321 20.79 -3.66 -11.78
C ALA A 321 20.69 -4.87 -12.76
N GLU A 322 20.21 -6.02 -12.29
CA GLU A 322 20.00 -7.23 -13.11
C GLU A 322 18.70 -7.17 -13.95
N ARG A 323 17.91 -6.12 -13.83
CA ARG A 323 16.64 -5.89 -14.55
C ARG A 323 16.69 -4.69 -15.48
#